data_eaea858f70e2874474e35cdee7d1c295
#
_entry.id   eaea858f70e2874474e35cdee7d1c295
#
_cell.length_a   1.000
_cell.length_b   1.000
_cell.length_c   1.000
_cell.angle_alpha   90.00
_cell.angle_beta   90.00
_cell.angle_gamma   90.00
#
_symmetry.space_group_name_H-M   'P 1'
#
loop_
_entity.id
_entity.type
_entity.pdbx_description
1 polymer ?
#
loop_
_entity_poly.entity_id
_entity_poly.type
_entity_poly.pdbx_seq_one_letter_code
_entity_poly.pdbx_strand_id
1 'polypeptide(L)'
;KNFRYTSSVRLSHNKTRIELVLKDECATCHGTGAKPGTSPQTCPKCGGKGQVVYTQQSLFGMVQNVRPCPDCNGTGKIIKEKCPDCYGTGYVSNKKKIAVTVPAGIDNGQSIRIRGKGEPGVNGGPRGDLLVEVLVSRHPIFQRQDMDIYSTVPISFPVAALGGTIRIKTVDGEVEYDVKAGTQTDTRVRLRGKGMPSLRNKSVRGDHYVTLVVEVPTSLSHAAKEALKNYDMANGNTLNQKGEGGKPKKKGFMDKLKENLEDL
;
A
#
# COMPACT_ATOMS: atom_id res chain seq x y z
N LYS A 1 -21.75 2.19 -1.11
CA LYS A 1 -20.70 3.19 -1.38
C LYS A 1 -19.35 2.59 -1.05
N ASN A 2 -18.39 2.70 -1.96
CA ASN A 2 -17.01 2.32 -1.74
C ASN A 2 -16.26 3.55 -1.19
N PHE A 3 -15.57 3.38 -0.07
CA PHE A 3 -14.70 4.42 0.49
C PHE A 3 -13.26 3.94 0.43
N ARG A 4 -12.38 4.81 -0.04
CA ARG A 4 -10.94 4.57 -0.05
C ARG A 4 -10.33 5.13 1.22
N TYR A 5 -9.58 4.33 1.93
CA TYR A 5 -8.85 4.72 3.12
C TYR A 5 -7.34 4.48 2.89
N THR A 6 -6.55 5.53 3.05
CA THR A 6 -5.09 5.44 2.93
C THR A 6 -4.49 5.27 4.32
N SER A 7 -3.77 4.18 4.56
CA SER A 7 -3.05 3.92 5.80
C SER A 7 -1.58 3.68 5.53
N SER A 8 -0.71 4.31 6.32
CA SER A 8 0.69 3.88 6.42
C SER A 8 0.74 2.52 7.10
N VAL A 9 1.58 1.61 6.60
CA VAL A 9 1.73 0.27 7.15
C VAL A 9 2.23 0.34 8.59
N ARG A 10 1.31 0.28 9.55
CA ARG A 10 1.63 -0.11 10.92
C ARG A 10 1.00 -1.48 11.16
N LEU A 11 1.81 -2.41 11.63
CA LEU A 11 1.46 -3.82 11.84
C LEU A 11 0.44 -4.10 12.93
N SER A 12 0.12 -3.11 13.77
CA SER A 12 -0.86 -3.27 14.84
C SER A 12 -2.28 -3.16 14.31
N HIS A 13 -3.20 -3.93 14.89
CA HIS A 13 -4.65 -3.78 14.72
C HIS A 13 -5.03 -2.32 14.99
N ASN A 14 -5.14 -1.51 13.95
CA ASN A 14 -5.53 -0.11 14.12
C ASN A 14 -7.05 0.00 14.02
N LYS A 15 -7.68 0.33 15.14
CA LYS A 15 -9.04 0.85 15.14
C LYS A 15 -8.95 2.30 14.66
N THR A 16 -9.41 2.53 13.45
CA THR A 16 -9.49 3.89 12.92
C THR A 16 -10.95 4.33 12.84
N ARG A 17 -11.20 5.62 12.98
CA ARG A 17 -12.53 6.20 12.80
C ARG A 17 -12.55 6.91 11.46
N ILE A 18 -13.47 6.53 10.61
CA ILE A 18 -13.71 7.20 9.33
C ILE A 18 -14.97 8.05 9.44
N GLU A 19 -14.92 9.27 8.95
CA GLU A 19 -16.08 10.13 8.82
C GLU A 19 -16.61 10.04 7.40
N LEU A 20 -17.91 9.82 7.28
CA LEU A 20 -18.54 9.70 5.97
C LEU A 20 -19.99 10.20 6.05
N VAL A 21 -20.49 10.65 4.92
CA VAL A 21 -21.88 11.08 4.77
C VAL A 21 -22.69 9.90 4.28
N LEU A 22 -23.63 9.44 5.07
CA LEU A 22 -24.57 8.37 4.73
C LEU A 22 -25.99 8.89 4.77
N LYS A 23 -26.82 8.31 3.92
CA LYS A 23 -28.26 8.52 4.00
C LYS A 23 -28.84 7.74 5.18
N ASP A 24 -29.68 8.38 5.95
CA ASP A 24 -30.50 7.78 6.98
C ASP A 24 -31.96 8.01 6.68
N GLU A 25 -32.81 7.19 7.24
CA GLU A 25 -34.25 7.45 7.21
C GLU A 25 -34.54 8.77 7.88
N CYS A 26 -35.38 9.56 7.25
CA CYS A 26 -35.85 10.81 7.82
C CYS A 26 -36.64 10.53 9.09
N ALA A 27 -36.23 11.10 10.22
CA ALA A 27 -36.86 10.91 11.50
C ALA A 27 -38.33 11.41 11.52
N THR A 28 -38.63 12.41 10.69
CA THR A 28 -39.94 13.07 10.63
C THR A 28 -40.96 12.24 9.86
N CYS A 29 -40.57 11.62 8.76
CA CYS A 29 -41.50 10.86 7.92
C CYS A 29 -41.24 9.35 7.91
N HIS A 30 -40.25 8.86 8.65
CA HIS A 30 -39.90 7.45 8.75
C HIS A 30 -39.78 6.74 7.39
N GLY A 31 -39.04 7.38 6.47
CA GLY A 31 -38.78 6.84 5.13
C GLY A 31 -39.88 7.00 4.09
N THR A 32 -41.08 7.48 4.47
CA THR A 32 -42.23 7.63 3.55
C THR A 32 -42.07 8.78 2.56
N GLY A 33 -41.32 9.81 2.92
CA GLY A 33 -41.20 11.06 2.16
C GLY A 33 -42.40 11.96 2.22
N ALA A 34 -43.54 11.52 2.82
CA ALA A 34 -44.73 12.29 2.97
C ALA A 34 -44.71 13.12 4.26
N LYS A 35 -45.40 14.25 4.27
CA LYS A 35 -45.59 15.08 5.45
C LYS A 35 -46.26 14.29 6.58
N PRO A 36 -45.86 14.47 7.86
CA PRO A 36 -46.52 13.85 8.98
C PRO A 36 -48.03 14.04 8.95
N GLY A 37 -48.80 12.97 9.18
CA GLY A 37 -50.25 12.95 9.06
C GLY A 37 -50.77 12.69 7.64
N THR A 38 -49.91 12.61 6.63
CA THR A 38 -50.29 12.23 5.27
C THR A 38 -49.56 10.94 4.85
N SER A 39 -50.12 10.23 3.87
CA SER A 39 -49.53 8.99 3.36
C SER A 39 -49.30 9.07 1.85
N PRO A 40 -48.28 8.40 1.33
CA PRO A 40 -48.07 8.25 -0.12
C PRO A 40 -49.29 7.54 -0.75
N GLN A 41 -49.77 8.06 -1.85
CA GLN A 41 -50.86 7.45 -2.61
C GLN A 41 -50.36 6.53 -3.68
N THR A 42 -51.09 5.48 -4.00
CA THR A 42 -50.78 4.58 -5.12
C THR A 42 -50.82 5.36 -6.42
N CYS A 43 -49.77 5.20 -7.24
CA CYS A 43 -49.73 5.88 -8.54
C CYS A 43 -50.83 5.36 -9.46
N PRO A 44 -51.75 6.19 -9.92
CA PRO A 44 -52.88 5.76 -10.75
C PRO A 44 -52.42 5.22 -12.12
N LYS A 45 -51.36 5.74 -12.68
CA LYS A 45 -50.83 5.36 -14.02
C LYS A 45 -50.28 3.95 -14.06
N CYS A 46 -49.56 3.52 -13.05
CA CYS A 46 -48.96 2.18 -12.98
C CYS A 46 -49.67 1.24 -11.99
N GLY A 47 -50.68 1.68 -11.32
CA GLY A 47 -51.40 0.89 -10.31
C GLY A 47 -50.50 0.41 -9.16
N GLY A 48 -49.49 1.18 -8.79
CA GLY A 48 -48.52 0.82 -7.76
C GLY A 48 -47.34 -0.02 -8.24
N LYS A 49 -47.31 -0.48 -9.49
CA LYS A 49 -46.26 -1.35 -10.01
C LYS A 49 -44.90 -0.64 -10.24
N GLY A 50 -44.92 0.68 -10.31
CA GLY A 50 -43.71 1.47 -10.57
C GLY A 50 -43.23 1.41 -12.03
N GLN A 51 -43.81 0.54 -12.84
CA GLN A 51 -43.40 0.31 -14.23
C GLN A 51 -44.62 0.37 -15.16
N VAL A 52 -44.40 0.78 -16.39
CA VAL A 52 -45.38 0.78 -17.46
C VAL A 52 -44.84 -0.01 -18.64
N VAL A 53 -45.72 -0.78 -19.27
CA VAL A 53 -45.39 -1.58 -20.44
C VAL A 53 -45.82 -0.82 -21.68
N TYR A 54 -44.87 -0.52 -22.55
CA TYR A 54 -45.13 0.05 -23.88
C TYR A 54 -45.02 -1.05 -24.91
N THR A 55 -46.10 -1.29 -25.62
CA THR A 55 -46.13 -2.24 -26.76
C THR A 55 -45.88 -1.44 -28.03
N GLN A 56 -44.81 -1.76 -28.75
CA GLN A 56 -44.51 -1.19 -30.07
C GLN A 56 -44.58 -2.28 -31.12
N GLN A 57 -45.25 -1.99 -32.21
CA GLN A 57 -45.29 -2.85 -33.40
C GLN A 57 -43.99 -2.65 -34.18
N SER A 58 -43.21 -3.72 -34.38
CA SER A 58 -42.02 -3.72 -35.22
C SER A 58 -42.25 -4.62 -36.47
N LEU A 59 -41.35 -4.54 -37.44
CA LEU A 59 -41.37 -5.40 -38.63
C LEU A 59 -41.30 -6.90 -38.32
N PHE A 60 -40.89 -7.26 -37.12
CA PHE A 60 -40.76 -8.66 -36.64
C PHE A 60 -41.81 -9.05 -35.60
N GLY A 61 -42.84 -8.25 -35.41
CA GLY A 61 -43.89 -8.52 -34.42
C GLY A 61 -44.02 -7.47 -33.32
N MET A 62 -44.86 -7.76 -32.32
CA MET A 62 -45.07 -6.85 -31.18
C MET A 62 -43.92 -7.00 -30.13
N VAL A 63 -43.24 -5.92 -29.87
CA VAL A 63 -42.20 -5.84 -28.83
C VAL A 63 -42.75 -5.10 -27.60
N GLN A 64 -42.69 -5.72 -26.44
CA GLN A 64 -43.04 -5.11 -25.17
C GLN A 64 -41.81 -4.54 -24.48
N ASN A 65 -41.77 -3.23 -24.25
CA ASN A 65 -40.73 -2.54 -23.50
C ASN A 65 -41.28 -2.13 -22.13
N VAL A 66 -40.65 -2.61 -21.09
CA VAL A 66 -40.93 -2.23 -19.70
C VAL A 66 -40.04 -1.03 -19.33
N ARG A 67 -40.68 0.07 -18.93
CA ARG A 67 -39.99 1.29 -18.54
C ARG A 67 -40.46 1.75 -17.14
N PRO A 68 -39.61 2.45 -16.36
CA PRO A 68 -40.07 3.09 -15.14
C PRO A 68 -41.26 4.03 -15.42
N CYS A 69 -42.26 4.00 -14.57
CA CYS A 69 -43.43 4.89 -14.72
C CYS A 69 -42.96 6.36 -14.62
N PRO A 70 -43.24 7.21 -15.59
CA PRO A 70 -42.79 8.62 -15.57
C PRO A 70 -43.41 9.46 -14.46
N ASP A 71 -44.62 9.13 -14.01
CA ASP A 71 -45.36 9.91 -13.01
C ASP A 71 -44.85 9.67 -11.59
N CYS A 72 -44.43 8.44 -11.27
CA CYS A 72 -43.87 8.09 -9.97
C CYS A 72 -42.36 7.77 -10.01
N ASN A 73 -41.70 7.92 -11.16
CA ASN A 73 -40.29 7.63 -11.34
C ASN A 73 -39.86 6.24 -10.81
N GLY A 74 -40.71 5.24 -11.00
CA GLY A 74 -40.43 3.86 -10.60
C GLY A 74 -40.82 3.50 -9.18
N THR A 75 -41.28 4.44 -8.35
CA THR A 75 -41.61 4.17 -6.93
C THR A 75 -42.98 3.50 -6.73
N GLY A 76 -43.86 3.55 -7.71
CA GLY A 76 -45.25 3.09 -7.59
C GLY A 76 -46.15 3.97 -6.74
N LYS A 77 -45.62 5.02 -6.12
CA LYS A 77 -46.33 5.89 -5.17
C LYS A 77 -46.15 7.37 -5.56
N ILE A 78 -47.16 8.19 -5.27
CA ILE A 78 -47.13 9.64 -5.45
C ILE A 78 -47.31 10.31 -4.12
N ILE A 79 -46.46 11.29 -3.82
CA ILE A 79 -46.52 12.09 -2.59
C ILE A 79 -47.07 13.45 -2.97
N LYS A 80 -48.30 13.77 -2.50
CA LYS A 80 -48.92 15.07 -2.71
C LYS A 80 -48.31 16.16 -1.82
N GLU A 81 -48.16 15.88 -0.53
CA GLU A 81 -47.50 16.77 0.43
C GLU A 81 -46.16 16.18 0.83
N LYS A 82 -45.09 16.84 0.45
CA LYS A 82 -43.72 16.39 0.76
C LYS A 82 -43.34 16.71 2.19
N CYS A 83 -42.59 15.80 2.81
CA CYS A 83 -41.97 16.05 4.11
C CYS A 83 -41.01 17.25 4.03
N PRO A 84 -41.10 18.23 4.97
CA PRO A 84 -40.26 19.43 4.93
C PRO A 84 -38.77 19.13 5.13
N ASP A 85 -38.41 18.08 5.87
CA ASP A 85 -37.03 17.79 6.22
C ASP A 85 -36.27 16.99 5.12
N CYS A 86 -36.94 16.12 4.41
CA CYS A 86 -36.36 15.30 3.37
C CYS A 86 -36.81 15.65 1.94
N TYR A 87 -37.74 16.62 1.80
CA TYR A 87 -38.27 17.09 0.52
C TYR A 87 -38.85 15.97 -0.38
N GLY A 88 -39.43 14.96 0.24
CA GLY A 88 -40.06 13.84 -0.46
C GLY A 88 -39.15 12.65 -0.72
N THR A 89 -37.88 12.72 -0.37
CA THR A 89 -36.93 11.61 -0.60
C THR A 89 -37.07 10.47 0.41
N GLY A 90 -37.63 10.74 1.60
CA GLY A 90 -37.67 9.79 2.71
C GLY A 90 -36.36 9.66 3.48
N TYR A 91 -35.28 10.25 3.00
CA TYR A 91 -33.93 10.10 3.55
C TYR A 91 -33.23 11.45 3.72
N VAL A 92 -32.39 11.54 4.76
CA VAL A 92 -31.54 12.69 5.04
C VAL A 92 -30.07 12.26 5.06
N SER A 93 -29.19 13.17 4.66
CA SER A 93 -27.74 12.88 4.64
C SER A 93 -27.11 13.32 5.95
N ASN A 94 -26.58 12.38 6.72
CA ASN A 94 -25.95 12.62 8.01
C ASN A 94 -24.46 12.26 7.99
N LYS A 95 -23.64 13.07 8.65
CA LYS A 95 -22.22 12.74 8.91
C LYS A 95 -22.15 11.69 10.01
N LYS A 96 -21.49 10.56 9.74
CA LYS A 96 -21.30 9.47 10.71
C LYS A 96 -19.84 9.15 10.89
N LYS A 97 -19.47 8.88 12.13
CA LYS A 97 -18.15 8.35 12.51
C LYS A 97 -18.29 6.85 12.71
N ILE A 98 -17.66 6.07 11.85
CA ILE A 98 -17.68 4.61 11.91
C ILE A 98 -16.28 4.12 12.31
N ALA A 99 -16.23 3.31 13.37
CA ALA A 99 -15.00 2.63 13.76
C ALA A 99 -14.76 1.44 12.83
N VAL A 100 -13.58 1.41 12.21
CA VAL A 100 -13.12 0.34 11.34
C VAL A 100 -11.90 -0.30 11.95
N THR A 101 -11.92 -1.61 12.12
CA THR A 101 -10.77 -2.38 12.58
C THR A 101 -10.06 -2.91 11.34
N VAL A 102 -8.85 -2.41 11.11
CA VAL A 102 -7.99 -2.88 10.01
C VAL A 102 -7.21 -4.08 10.51
N PRO A 103 -7.40 -5.29 9.95
CA PRO A 103 -6.66 -6.47 10.36
C PRO A 103 -5.18 -6.36 9.95
N ALA A 104 -4.29 -6.89 10.82
CA ALA A 104 -2.89 -7.00 10.46
C ALA A 104 -2.71 -7.95 9.28
N GLY A 105 -1.80 -7.62 8.37
CA GLY A 105 -1.55 -8.42 7.16
C GLY A 105 -2.41 -8.04 5.96
N ILE A 106 -3.37 -7.11 6.10
CA ILE A 106 -4.15 -6.63 4.96
C ILE A 106 -3.24 -6.11 3.85
N ASP A 107 -3.62 -6.36 2.61
CA ASP A 107 -2.85 -5.91 1.45
C ASP A 107 -3.48 -4.68 0.79
N ASN A 108 -2.68 -4.04 -0.08
CA ASN A 108 -3.13 -2.88 -0.82
C ASN A 108 -4.32 -3.23 -1.74
N GLY A 109 -5.34 -2.37 -1.76
CA GLY A 109 -6.54 -2.56 -2.57
C GLY A 109 -7.55 -3.55 -1.99
N GLN A 110 -7.27 -4.18 -0.85
CA GLN A 110 -8.25 -5.06 -0.21
C GLN A 110 -9.36 -4.29 0.47
N SER A 111 -10.57 -4.84 0.45
CA SER A 111 -11.77 -4.22 1.01
C SER A 111 -12.22 -4.89 2.30
N ILE A 112 -12.54 -4.07 3.29
CA ILE A 112 -13.16 -4.48 4.55
C ILE A 112 -14.66 -4.26 4.43
N ARG A 113 -15.44 -5.31 4.64
CA ARG A 113 -16.90 -5.27 4.63
C ARG A 113 -17.45 -5.08 6.04
N ILE A 114 -18.21 -4.00 6.23
CA ILE A 114 -18.89 -3.70 7.48
C ILE A 114 -20.39 -3.87 7.27
N ARG A 115 -20.95 -4.94 7.81
CA ARG A 115 -22.33 -5.33 7.59
C ARG A 115 -23.30 -4.31 8.16
N GLY A 116 -24.36 -3.98 7.43
CA GLY A 116 -25.44 -3.12 7.84
C GLY A 116 -25.06 -1.64 8.11
N LYS A 117 -23.83 -1.22 7.70
CA LYS A 117 -23.37 0.18 7.86
C LYS A 117 -23.39 0.98 6.55
N GLY A 118 -23.96 0.41 5.50
CA GLY A 118 -24.17 1.09 4.22
C GLY A 118 -25.38 2.00 4.20
N GLU A 119 -25.88 2.29 3.02
CA GLU A 119 -27.10 3.09 2.82
C GLU A 119 -28.36 2.27 3.13
N PRO A 120 -29.48 2.92 3.49
CA PRO A 120 -30.77 2.26 3.66
C PRO A 120 -31.18 1.51 2.38
N GLY A 121 -31.89 0.41 2.54
CA GLY A 121 -32.48 -0.31 1.42
C GLY A 121 -33.61 0.48 0.78
N VAL A 122 -33.93 0.15 -0.47
CA VAL A 122 -35.05 0.74 -1.17
C VAL A 122 -36.36 0.17 -0.59
N ASN A 123 -37.41 0.99 -0.47
CA ASN A 123 -38.73 0.61 -0.01
C ASN A 123 -38.77 -0.02 1.40
N GLY A 124 -37.96 0.45 2.33
CA GLY A 124 -37.91 -0.07 3.70
C GLY A 124 -37.14 -1.38 3.84
N GLY A 125 -36.33 -1.77 2.83
CA GLY A 125 -35.45 -2.91 2.91
C GLY A 125 -34.32 -2.71 3.94
N PRO A 126 -33.61 -3.79 4.34
CA PRO A 126 -32.50 -3.69 5.27
C PRO A 126 -31.37 -2.82 4.71
N ARG A 127 -30.59 -2.23 5.61
CA ARG A 127 -29.40 -1.45 5.21
C ARG A 127 -28.39 -2.34 4.50
N GLY A 128 -27.79 -1.80 3.46
CA GLY A 128 -26.67 -2.42 2.78
C GLY A 128 -25.40 -2.43 3.62
N ASP A 129 -24.34 -2.99 3.07
CA ASP A 129 -23.04 -3.05 3.69
C ASP A 129 -22.15 -1.87 3.24
N LEU A 130 -21.25 -1.50 4.11
CA LEU A 130 -20.22 -0.52 3.80
C LEU A 130 -18.94 -1.28 3.41
N LEU A 131 -18.41 -0.98 2.24
CA LEU A 131 -17.11 -1.48 1.77
C LEU A 131 -16.06 -0.39 1.94
N VAL A 132 -15.02 -0.69 2.70
CA VAL A 132 -13.89 0.21 2.94
C VAL A 132 -12.67 -0.37 2.24
N GLU A 133 -12.22 0.25 1.16
CA GLU A 133 -11.00 -0.11 0.45
C GLU A 133 -9.79 0.43 1.21
N VAL A 134 -8.81 -0.44 1.49
CA VAL A 134 -7.59 -0.09 2.20
C VAL A 134 -6.46 0.14 1.19
N LEU A 135 -5.94 1.37 1.19
CA LEU A 135 -4.75 1.71 0.40
C LEU A 135 -3.54 1.72 1.34
N VAL A 136 -2.57 0.87 1.05
CA VAL A 136 -1.33 0.77 1.81
C VAL A 136 -0.26 1.60 1.13
N SER A 137 0.26 2.61 1.83
CA SER A 137 1.36 3.43 1.33
C SER A 137 2.69 2.67 1.35
N ARG A 138 3.60 3.04 0.45
CA ARG A 138 4.96 2.47 0.42
C ARG A 138 5.72 2.86 1.68
N HIS A 139 6.47 1.89 2.24
CA HIS A 139 7.36 2.15 3.35
C HIS A 139 8.77 2.49 2.84
N PRO A 140 9.52 3.43 3.45
CA PRO A 140 10.84 3.83 2.96
C PRO A 140 11.89 2.71 3.04
N ILE A 141 11.77 1.80 3.99
CA ILE A 141 12.75 0.73 4.24
C ILE A 141 12.24 -0.62 3.74
N PHE A 142 10.95 -0.92 3.96
CA PHE A 142 10.39 -2.23 3.73
C PHE A 142 9.63 -2.30 2.41
N GLN A 143 9.94 -3.31 1.61
CA GLN A 143 9.17 -3.69 0.44
C GLN A 143 8.43 -4.97 0.76
N ARG A 144 7.13 -4.97 0.54
CA ARG A 144 6.28 -6.14 0.76
C ARG A 144 6.00 -6.86 -0.54
N GLN A 145 6.10 -8.18 -0.50
CA GLN A 145 5.64 -9.07 -1.56
C GLN A 145 4.84 -10.19 -0.89
N ASP A 146 3.52 -10.17 -1.06
CA ASP A 146 2.56 -11.06 -0.38
C ASP A 146 2.71 -11.02 1.15
N MET A 147 3.19 -12.10 1.76
CA MET A 147 3.47 -12.17 3.20
C MET A 147 4.93 -11.87 3.54
N ASP A 148 5.82 -11.85 2.56
CA ASP A 148 7.24 -11.62 2.78
C ASP A 148 7.60 -10.16 2.74
N ILE A 149 8.64 -9.81 3.48
CA ILE A 149 9.21 -8.46 3.56
C ILE A 149 10.64 -8.50 3.04
N TYR A 150 10.99 -7.47 2.30
CA TYR A 150 12.35 -7.27 1.79
C TYR A 150 12.89 -5.94 2.30
N SER A 151 14.14 -5.94 2.72
CA SER A 151 14.85 -4.71 3.10
C SER A 151 16.34 -4.81 2.78
N THR A 152 16.99 -3.67 2.68
CA THR A 152 18.44 -3.57 2.52
C THR A 152 19.02 -2.95 3.78
N VAL A 153 20.08 -3.56 4.30
CA VAL A 153 20.79 -3.09 5.50
C VAL A 153 22.23 -2.84 5.14
N PRO A 154 22.73 -1.60 5.27
CA PRO A 154 24.13 -1.30 5.08
C PRO A 154 24.95 -1.86 6.26
N ILE A 155 26.09 -2.46 5.94
CA ILE A 155 27.08 -2.92 6.92
C ILE A 155 28.44 -2.33 6.56
N SER A 156 29.28 -2.07 7.57
CA SER A 156 30.63 -1.58 7.34
C SER A 156 31.54 -2.69 6.85
N PHE A 157 32.58 -2.33 6.11
CA PHE A 157 33.60 -3.27 5.65
C PHE A 157 34.24 -4.10 6.78
N PRO A 158 34.61 -3.51 7.94
CA PRO A 158 35.15 -4.32 9.05
C PRO A 158 34.17 -5.38 9.57
N VAL A 159 32.89 -5.07 9.67
CA VAL A 159 31.85 -6.02 10.08
C VAL A 159 31.69 -7.13 9.03
N ALA A 160 31.73 -6.79 7.74
CA ALA A 160 31.68 -7.78 6.67
C ALA A 160 32.91 -8.72 6.68
N ALA A 161 34.09 -8.17 6.91
CA ALA A 161 35.35 -8.93 6.87
C ALA A 161 35.59 -9.78 8.12
N LEU A 162 35.38 -9.21 9.30
CA LEU A 162 35.70 -9.83 10.59
C LEU A 162 34.52 -10.54 11.24
N GLY A 163 33.32 -10.27 10.77
CA GLY A 163 32.07 -10.63 11.46
C GLY A 163 31.70 -9.64 12.54
N GLY A 164 30.54 -9.85 13.15
CA GLY A 164 30.03 -9.02 14.24
C GLY A 164 28.53 -9.03 14.30
N THR A 165 27.98 -8.51 15.39
CA THR A 165 26.54 -8.44 15.61
C THR A 165 26.00 -7.11 15.12
N ILE A 166 24.94 -7.15 14.32
CA ILE A 166 24.22 -5.98 13.82
C ILE A 166 22.77 -5.99 14.29
N ARG A 167 22.14 -4.81 14.36
CA ARG A 167 20.72 -4.68 14.65
C ARG A 167 19.95 -4.44 13.35
N ILE A 168 19.04 -5.34 13.05
CA ILE A 168 18.20 -5.29 11.86
C ILE A 168 16.79 -4.84 12.29
N LYS A 169 16.31 -3.75 11.68
CA LYS A 169 14.92 -3.31 11.86
C LYS A 169 13.99 -4.29 11.16
N THR A 170 13.00 -4.73 11.90
CA THR A 170 11.91 -5.56 11.37
C THR A 170 10.57 -4.87 11.57
N VAL A 171 9.53 -5.43 11.03
CA VAL A 171 8.17 -4.93 11.21
C VAL A 171 7.65 -5.02 12.66
N ASP A 172 8.24 -5.88 13.49
CA ASP A 172 7.87 -6.07 14.91
C ASP A 172 8.83 -5.38 15.89
N GLY A 173 9.90 -4.76 15.38
CA GLY A 173 10.96 -4.16 16.20
C GLY A 173 12.34 -4.49 15.66
N GLU A 174 13.35 -4.43 16.50
CA GLU A 174 14.74 -4.75 16.12
C GLU A 174 15.11 -6.17 16.50
N VAL A 175 15.93 -6.81 15.68
CA VAL A 175 16.48 -8.15 15.91
C VAL A 175 17.99 -8.06 15.76
N GLU A 176 18.71 -8.68 16.68
CA GLU A 176 20.16 -8.86 16.58
C GLU A 176 20.48 -10.03 15.63
N TYR A 177 21.45 -9.81 14.75
CA TYR A 177 21.89 -10.78 13.78
C TYR A 177 23.43 -10.83 13.74
N ASP A 178 23.99 -12.03 13.84
CA ASP A 178 25.43 -12.24 13.77
C ASP A 178 25.88 -12.42 12.34
N VAL A 179 26.60 -11.44 11.83
CA VAL A 179 27.22 -11.44 10.51
C VAL A 179 28.46 -12.33 10.57
N LYS A 180 28.55 -13.29 9.68
CA LYS A 180 29.72 -14.17 9.56
C LYS A 180 30.90 -13.42 8.94
N ALA A 181 32.12 -13.71 9.39
CA ALA A 181 33.34 -13.20 8.75
C ALA A 181 33.39 -13.58 7.26
N GLY A 182 33.81 -12.64 6.43
CA GLY A 182 33.88 -12.83 4.97
C GLY A 182 32.55 -12.68 4.25
N THR A 183 31.53 -12.11 4.90
CA THR A 183 30.23 -11.82 4.26
C THR A 183 30.40 -10.85 3.11
N GLN A 184 29.92 -11.24 1.94
CA GLN A 184 29.99 -10.41 0.72
C GLN A 184 28.79 -9.48 0.60
N THR A 185 28.95 -8.39 -0.15
CA THR A 185 27.83 -7.52 -0.51
C THR A 185 26.75 -8.31 -1.24
N ASP A 186 25.49 -7.87 -1.14
CA ASP A 186 24.30 -8.54 -1.67
C ASP A 186 23.98 -9.92 -1.07
N THR A 187 24.66 -10.29 0.04
CA THR A 187 24.31 -11.48 0.80
C THR A 187 22.89 -11.36 1.37
N ARG A 188 22.04 -12.34 1.05
CA ARG A 188 20.66 -12.39 1.55
C ARG A 188 20.54 -13.23 2.79
N VAL A 189 19.92 -12.65 3.80
CA VAL A 189 19.63 -13.28 5.09
C VAL A 189 18.13 -13.43 5.23
N ARG A 190 17.68 -14.60 5.64
CA ARG A 190 16.26 -14.91 5.90
C ARG A 190 15.99 -14.90 7.39
N LEU A 191 15.17 -13.95 7.85
CA LEU A 191 14.65 -13.91 9.20
C LEU A 191 13.28 -14.59 9.23
N ARG A 192 13.23 -15.84 9.68
CA ARG A 192 12.02 -16.66 9.65
C ARG A 192 10.92 -16.06 10.53
N GLY A 193 9.69 -16.04 10.02
CA GLY A 193 8.50 -15.57 10.73
C GLY A 193 8.49 -14.06 11.04
N LYS A 194 9.40 -13.26 10.45
CA LYS A 194 9.48 -11.80 10.62
C LYS A 194 8.82 -11.02 9.48
N GLY A 195 8.06 -11.71 8.62
CA GLY A 195 7.23 -11.10 7.59
C GLY A 195 5.84 -10.71 8.09
N MET A 196 4.91 -10.50 7.16
CA MET A 196 3.52 -10.12 7.45
C MET A 196 2.69 -11.32 7.91
N PRO A 197 1.76 -11.12 8.85
CA PRO A 197 0.83 -12.19 9.24
C PRO A 197 -0.19 -12.44 8.14
N SER A 198 -0.66 -13.68 8.03
CA SER A 198 -1.76 -14.06 7.17
C SER A 198 -3.10 -13.52 7.70
N LEU A 199 -3.95 -13.01 6.82
CA LEU A 199 -5.31 -12.57 7.18
C LEU A 199 -6.19 -13.74 7.65
N ARG A 200 -5.97 -14.95 7.12
CA ARG A 200 -6.79 -16.14 7.44
C ARG A 200 -6.35 -16.79 8.74
N ASN A 201 -5.04 -16.89 8.94
CA ASN A 201 -4.47 -17.49 10.13
C ASN A 201 -3.33 -16.64 10.68
N LYS A 202 -3.57 -15.96 11.78
CA LYS A 202 -2.62 -15.02 12.40
C LYS A 202 -1.33 -15.68 12.91
N SER A 203 -1.35 -16.99 13.15
CA SER A 203 -0.15 -17.73 13.56
C SER A 203 0.79 -18.04 12.39
N VAL A 204 0.29 -17.92 11.15
CA VAL A 204 1.12 -18.07 9.95
C VAL A 204 1.64 -16.70 9.54
N ARG A 205 2.96 -16.61 9.42
CA ARG A 205 3.64 -15.38 8.98
C ARG A 205 4.61 -15.71 7.86
N GLY A 206 4.82 -14.75 6.99
CA GLY A 206 5.91 -14.77 6.03
C GLY A 206 7.26 -14.51 6.67
N ASP A 207 8.27 -14.38 5.86
CA ASP A 207 9.64 -14.17 6.28
C ASP A 207 10.12 -12.76 5.92
N HIS A 208 11.20 -12.34 6.55
CA HIS A 208 11.86 -11.10 6.19
C HIS A 208 13.22 -11.44 5.55
N TYR A 209 13.36 -11.06 4.30
CA TYR A 209 14.59 -11.20 3.53
C TYR A 209 15.36 -9.89 3.58
N VAL A 210 16.55 -9.96 4.18
CA VAL A 210 17.42 -8.80 4.36
C VAL A 210 18.61 -8.95 3.43
N THR A 211 18.85 -7.98 2.57
CA THR A 211 20.04 -7.90 1.74
C THR A 211 21.08 -7.06 2.47
N LEU A 212 22.24 -7.65 2.79
CA LEU A 212 23.36 -6.97 3.39
C LEU A 212 24.19 -6.31 2.30
N VAL A 213 24.43 -5.01 2.42
CA VAL A 213 25.23 -4.25 1.44
C VAL A 213 26.40 -3.62 2.17
N VAL A 214 27.61 -3.90 1.68
CA VAL A 214 28.81 -3.28 2.24
C VAL A 214 28.86 -1.84 1.80
N GLU A 215 28.81 -0.92 2.77
CA GLU A 215 28.85 0.52 2.53
C GLU A 215 30.28 1.03 2.60
N VAL A 216 30.71 1.73 1.55
CA VAL A 216 31.98 2.43 1.51
C VAL A 216 31.79 3.85 2.05
N PRO A 217 32.42 4.22 3.16
CA PRO A 217 32.28 5.55 3.73
C PRO A 217 32.82 6.64 2.81
N THR A 218 32.04 7.68 2.57
CA THR A 218 32.44 8.82 1.73
C THR A 218 33.34 9.82 2.44
N SER A 219 33.33 9.79 3.78
CA SER A 219 34.12 10.69 4.63
C SER A 219 34.83 9.86 5.71
N LEU A 220 36.15 10.02 5.81
CA LEU A 220 37.00 9.31 6.74
C LEU A 220 37.87 10.30 7.54
N SER A 221 38.01 10.03 8.85
CA SER A 221 38.99 10.74 9.69
C SER A 221 40.42 10.42 9.25
N HIS A 222 41.40 11.23 9.68
CA HIS A 222 42.81 10.98 9.37
C HIS A 222 43.24 9.59 9.88
N ALA A 223 42.89 9.25 11.11
CA ALA A 223 43.23 7.95 11.70
C ALA A 223 42.62 6.77 10.91
N ALA A 224 41.36 6.91 10.43
CA ALA A 224 40.72 5.85 9.63
C ALA A 224 41.40 5.68 8.26
N LYS A 225 41.87 6.78 7.63
CA LYS A 225 42.64 6.72 6.39
C LYS A 225 43.96 6.00 6.57
N GLU A 226 44.68 6.29 7.66
CA GLU A 226 45.94 5.62 8.03
C GLU A 226 45.71 4.12 8.27
N ALA A 227 44.67 3.76 9.05
CA ALA A 227 44.33 2.36 9.30
C ALA A 227 44.03 1.60 8.00
N LEU A 228 43.29 2.19 7.06
CA LEU A 228 43.01 1.58 5.77
C LEU A 228 44.27 1.42 4.89
N LYS A 229 45.19 2.38 4.92
CA LYS A 229 46.49 2.24 4.21
C LYS A 229 47.32 1.10 4.78
N ASN A 230 47.35 1.00 6.13
CA ASN A 230 48.07 -0.09 6.79
C ASN A 230 47.47 -1.46 6.48
N TYR A 231 46.11 -1.53 6.46
CA TYR A 231 45.40 -2.74 6.05
C TYR A 231 45.75 -3.15 4.62
N ASP A 232 45.78 -2.19 3.70
CA ASP A 232 46.09 -2.43 2.28
C ASP A 232 47.52 -2.93 2.11
N MET A 233 48.49 -2.31 2.81
CA MET A 233 49.88 -2.76 2.83
C MET A 233 50.02 -4.16 3.42
N ALA A 234 49.30 -4.47 4.48
CA ALA A 234 49.34 -5.80 5.13
C ALA A 234 48.79 -6.92 4.24
N ASN A 235 47.87 -6.58 3.32
CA ASN A 235 47.35 -7.54 2.32
C ASN A 235 48.20 -7.60 1.03
N GLY A 236 49.36 -6.91 0.96
CA GLY A 236 50.23 -6.92 -0.20
C GLY A 236 49.71 -6.10 -1.38
N ASN A 237 48.67 -5.27 -1.17
CA ASN A 237 48.17 -4.37 -2.17
C ASN A 237 49.01 -3.08 -2.19
N THR A 238 49.10 -2.40 -3.32
CA THR A 238 49.99 -1.25 -3.52
C THR A 238 49.20 0.05 -3.76
N LEU A 239 48.30 0.42 -2.85
CA LEU A 239 47.60 1.73 -2.92
C LEU A 239 48.59 2.92 -2.89
N ASN A 240 49.81 2.75 -2.38
CA ASN A 240 50.82 3.80 -2.28
C ASN A 240 51.91 3.76 -3.37
N GLN A 241 51.88 2.78 -4.23
CA GLN A 241 52.63 2.98 -5.47
C GLN A 241 51.85 4.06 -6.26
N LYS A 242 52.20 5.34 -6.02
CA LYS A 242 52.11 6.31 -7.11
C LYS A 242 52.60 5.55 -8.31
N GLY A 243 51.72 5.32 -9.27
CA GLY A 243 52.20 4.90 -10.58
C GLY A 243 53.26 5.92 -11.01
N GLU A 244 54.46 5.65 -10.66
CA GLU A 244 55.54 5.98 -11.56
C GLU A 244 55.22 5.17 -12.80
N GLY A 245 54.22 5.65 -13.56
CA GLY A 245 54.19 5.48 -14.98
C GLY A 245 55.48 6.15 -15.47
N GLY A 246 56.58 5.53 -15.16
CA GLY A 246 57.83 5.81 -15.83
C GLY A 246 57.52 5.60 -17.30
N LYS A 247 57.16 6.69 -18.00
CA LYS A 247 57.39 6.73 -19.43
C LYS A 247 58.80 6.18 -19.58
N PRO A 248 59.05 5.12 -20.38
CA PRO A 248 60.41 4.62 -20.60
C PRO A 248 61.21 5.86 -20.99
N LYS A 249 62.15 6.26 -20.14
CA LYS A 249 63.09 7.30 -20.50
C LYS A 249 63.67 6.81 -21.81
N LYS A 250 63.33 7.46 -22.92
CA LYS A 250 63.97 7.23 -24.18
C LYS A 250 65.47 7.39 -23.89
N LYS A 251 66.24 6.28 -23.90
CA LYS A 251 67.71 6.33 -23.78
C LYS A 251 68.18 7.44 -24.71
N GLY A 252 68.84 8.43 -24.14
CA GLY A 252 69.34 9.55 -24.90
C GLY A 252 70.30 9.02 -25.97
N PHE A 253 70.36 9.73 -27.05
CA PHE A 253 71.29 9.39 -28.13
C PHE A 253 72.75 9.13 -27.61
N MET A 254 73.14 9.82 -26.56
CA MET A 254 74.48 9.66 -25.90
C MET A 254 74.61 8.34 -25.11
N ASP A 255 73.49 7.76 -24.57
CA ASP A 255 73.54 6.46 -23.91
C ASP A 255 73.70 5.31 -24.92
N LYS A 256 73.10 5.45 -26.09
CA LYS A 256 73.31 4.49 -27.21
C LYS A 256 74.69 4.54 -27.81
N LEU A 257 75.40 5.69 -27.78
CA LEU A 257 76.75 5.84 -28.23
C LEU A 257 77.80 5.20 -27.30
N LYS A 258 77.49 5.20 -25.97
CA LYS A 258 78.40 4.50 -25.00
C LYS A 258 78.24 3.00 -25.07
N GLU A 259 77.08 2.43 -25.26
CA GLU A 259 76.87 0.98 -25.43
C GLU A 259 77.59 0.47 -26.68
N ASN A 260 77.66 1.25 -27.76
CA ASN A 260 78.40 0.83 -29.03
C ASN A 260 79.87 1.06 -28.98
N LEU A 261 80.46 1.65 -27.95
CA LEU A 261 81.87 1.87 -27.77
C LEU A 261 82.56 0.88 -26.80
N GLU A 262 81.73 0.14 -26.02
CA GLU A 262 82.21 -0.92 -25.13
C GLU A 262 82.30 -2.32 -25.84
N ASP A 263 81.69 -2.44 -27.03
CA ASP A 263 81.76 -3.68 -27.87
C ASP A 263 82.77 -3.64 -29.00
N LEU A 264 83.79 -2.75 -28.95
CA LEU A 264 84.94 -2.69 -29.84
C LEU A 264 86.28 -2.84 -29.05
#